data_048642f5839d7c0c06b21454c4ee1ef6
#
_entry.id   048642f5839d7c0c06b21454c4ee1ef6
#
_cell.length_a   1.000
_cell.length_b   1.000
_cell.length_c   1.000
_cell.angle_alpha   90.00
_cell.angle_beta   90.00
_cell.angle_gamma   90.00
#
_symmetry.space_group_name_H-M   'P 1'
#
loop_
_entity.id
_entity.type
_entity.pdbx_description
1 polymer ?
#
loop_
_entity_poly.entity_id
_entity_poly.type
_entity_poly.pdbx_seq_one_letter_code
_entity_poly.pdbx_strand_id
1 'polypeptide(L)'
;FTACSSDDDNDFKRNEKIEGTWKVQDAGIDPTTYQPTGSVVLKWEGSDDAAIELPGVFDEPYPVKDAISMVPMLLNTQLRSVLQDVTFNEKGQISATYKEEEDDKDWKVANDYATYQVVNDNMITVFLNTSKITEDIDDAQEKAMISSMLDQFKTGIPVHVSYPAANKVYFYVDKDFVAPIIAMLYAQVNKIPTTGMDEEDKAQFQVLKTVVNQLPTIMQKTTKFEAGLELIK
;
A
#
# COMPACT_ATOMS: atom_id res chain seq x y z
N PHE A 1 -20.80 -38.65 33.72
CA PHE A 1 -19.92 -37.47 33.68
C PHE A 1 -19.46 -37.31 32.25
N THR A 2 -20.15 -36.46 31.50
CA THR A 2 -19.75 -35.97 30.18
C THR A 2 -18.99 -34.70 30.37
N ALA A 3 -17.67 -34.73 30.19
CA ALA A 3 -16.83 -33.57 30.08
C ALA A 3 -17.18 -32.93 28.72
N CYS A 4 -17.82 -31.76 28.73
CA CYS A 4 -17.82 -30.87 27.60
C CYS A 4 -16.43 -30.26 27.51
N SER A 5 -15.61 -30.72 26.58
CA SER A 5 -14.48 -29.95 26.09
C SER A 5 -15.08 -28.79 25.28
N SER A 6 -15.03 -27.61 25.83
CA SER A 6 -15.18 -26.39 25.06
C SER A 6 -13.90 -26.24 24.23
N ASP A 7 -13.89 -26.85 23.06
CA ASP A 7 -13.00 -26.43 22.00
C ASP A 7 -13.50 -25.04 21.55
N ASP A 8 -12.93 -23.99 22.16
CA ASP A 8 -12.89 -22.66 21.56
C ASP A 8 -11.91 -22.73 20.37
N ASP A 9 -12.27 -23.54 19.40
CA ASP A 9 -11.72 -23.39 18.06
C ASP A 9 -12.25 -22.05 17.53
N ASN A 10 -11.39 -21.05 17.66
CA ASN A 10 -11.52 -19.81 16.94
C ASN A 10 -11.39 -20.17 15.46
N ASP A 11 -12.54 -20.52 14.84
CA ASP A 11 -12.64 -21.04 13.48
C ASP A 11 -12.17 -19.92 12.52
N PHE A 12 -10.84 -19.83 12.36
CA PHE A 12 -10.25 -18.94 11.35
C PHE A 12 -10.78 -19.37 9.98
N LYS A 13 -11.62 -18.53 9.37
CA LYS A 13 -12.16 -18.79 8.06
C LYS A 13 -11.03 -18.79 7.04
N ARG A 14 -10.80 -19.91 6.40
CA ARG A 14 -9.75 -20.09 5.40
C ARG A 14 -10.20 -19.67 4.01
N ASN A 15 -9.23 -19.21 3.21
CA ASN A 15 -9.37 -19.04 1.77
C ASN A 15 -8.15 -19.67 1.08
N GLU A 16 -8.27 -20.94 0.71
CA GLU A 16 -7.17 -21.70 0.11
C GLU A 16 -6.63 -21.10 -1.19
N LYS A 17 -7.40 -20.22 -1.84
CA LYS A 17 -6.95 -19.55 -3.07
C LYS A 17 -5.84 -18.53 -2.82
N ILE A 18 -5.88 -17.84 -1.67
CA ILE A 18 -4.84 -16.87 -1.31
C ILE A 18 -3.66 -17.50 -0.56
N GLU A 19 -3.88 -18.66 0.08
CA GLU A 19 -2.84 -19.33 0.86
C GLU A 19 -1.65 -19.75 -0.01
N GLY A 20 -0.45 -19.61 0.56
CA GLY A 20 0.84 -19.91 -0.07
C GLY A 20 1.67 -18.67 -0.35
N THR A 21 2.77 -18.87 -1.07
CA THR A 21 3.74 -17.82 -1.39
C THR A 21 3.45 -17.23 -2.76
N TRP A 22 3.36 -15.91 -2.79
CA TRP A 22 3.10 -15.10 -3.97
C TRP A 22 4.29 -14.18 -4.24
N LYS A 23 4.82 -14.23 -5.45
CA LYS A 23 6.03 -13.51 -5.85
C LYS A 23 5.70 -12.15 -6.48
N VAL A 24 6.57 -11.20 -6.25
CA VAL A 24 6.56 -9.92 -6.95
C VAL A 24 6.98 -10.12 -8.40
N GLN A 25 6.23 -9.53 -9.33
CA GLN A 25 6.51 -9.59 -10.76
C GLN A 25 7.68 -8.67 -11.12
N ASP A 26 8.43 -9.04 -12.14
CA ASP A 26 9.48 -8.18 -12.68
C ASP A 26 8.89 -6.90 -13.29
N ALA A 27 9.52 -5.77 -12.99
CA ALA A 27 9.19 -4.50 -13.59
C ALA A 27 9.61 -4.47 -15.07
N GLY A 28 8.77 -3.87 -15.91
CA GLY A 28 9.06 -3.78 -17.34
C GLY A 28 8.02 -2.94 -18.08
N ILE A 29 8.04 -3.06 -19.40
CA ILE A 29 7.05 -2.46 -20.30
C ILE A 29 6.52 -3.57 -21.21
N ASP A 30 5.21 -3.72 -21.28
CA ASP A 30 4.56 -4.64 -22.20
C ASP A 30 4.88 -4.21 -23.65
N PRO A 31 5.51 -5.09 -24.47
CA PRO A 31 5.96 -4.71 -25.80
C PRO A 31 4.81 -4.45 -26.79
N THR A 32 3.59 -4.88 -26.46
CA THR A 32 2.40 -4.73 -27.33
C THR A 32 1.60 -3.48 -26.96
N THR A 33 1.38 -3.25 -25.65
CA THR A 33 0.54 -2.16 -25.16
C THR A 33 1.34 -0.93 -24.76
N TYR A 34 2.67 -1.06 -24.61
CA TYR A 34 3.58 -0.05 -24.07
C TYR A 34 3.21 0.44 -22.67
N GLN A 35 2.45 -0.37 -21.93
CA GLN A 35 2.07 -0.06 -20.56
C GLN A 35 3.09 -0.63 -19.57
N PRO A 36 3.31 0.04 -18.43
CA PRO A 36 4.13 -0.51 -17.35
C PRO A 36 3.61 -1.87 -16.89
N THR A 37 4.53 -2.82 -16.67
CA THR A 37 4.25 -4.12 -16.06
C THR A 37 4.97 -4.23 -14.72
N GLY A 38 4.47 -5.10 -13.85
CA GLY A 38 4.99 -5.34 -12.52
C GLY A 38 3.86 -5.57 -11.52
N SER A 39 4.20 -5.63 -10.25
CA SER A 39 3.22 -5.94 -9.20
C SER A 39 2.39 -4.76 -8.75
N VAL A 40 2.93 -3.53 -8.78
CA VAL A 40 2.15 -2.35 -8.40
C VAL A 40 1.15 -2.02 -9.51
N VAL A 41 -0.12 -1.99 -9.15
CA VAL A 41 -1.22 -1.68 -10.07
C VAL A 41 -2.04 -0.54 -9.49
N LEU A 42 -2.19 0.52 -10.26
CA LEU A 42 -3.09 1.62 -9.98
C LEU A 42 -4.14 1.69 -11.08
N LYS A 43 -5.42 1.78 -10.70
CA LYS A 43 -6.51 2.01 -11.64
C LYS A 43 -7.27 3.24 -11.21
N TRP A 44 -7.50 4.13 -12.15
CA TRP A 44 -8.22 5.38 -11.92
C TRP A 44 -9.21 5.67 -13.03
N GLU A 45 -10.41 6.04 -12.62
CA GLU A 45 -11.44 6.58 -13.49
C GLU A 45 -11.98 7.86 -12.83
N GLY A 46 -12.18 8.89 -13.61
CA GLY A 46 -12.64 10.17 -13.08
C GLY A 46 -12.90 11.18 -14.19
N SER A 47 -13.06 12.44 -13.79
CA SER A 47 -13.32 13.53 -14.72
C SER A 47 -12.09 13.83 -15.58
N ASP A 48 -12.28 14.07 -16.87
CA ASP A 48 -11.19 14.39 -17.82
C ASP A 48 -10.46 15.70 -17.49
N ASP A 49 -11.08 16.58 -16.70
CA ASP A 49 -10.49 17.84 -16.23
C ASP A 49 -9.72 17.69 -14.89
N ALA A 50 -9.58 16.46 -14.38
CA ALA A 50 -8.75 16.21 -13.22
C ALA A 50 -7.27 16.33 -13.57
N ALA A 51 -6.57 17.25 -12.95
CA ALA A 51 -5.16 17.53 -13.20
C ALA A 51 -4.41 17.86 -11.90
N ILE A 52 -3.09 17.69 -11.93
CA ILE A 52 -2.14 18.05 -10.87
C ILE A 52 -1.34 19.24 -11.36
N GLU A 53 -1.26 20.27 -10.54
CA GLU A 53 -0.41 21.45 -10.76
C GLU A 53 0.88 21.29 -9.97
N LEU A 54 2.02 21.33 -10.65
CA LEU A 54 3.36 21.32 -10.05
C LEU A 54 4.20 22.45 -10.67
N PRO A 55 4.06 23.68 -10.15
CA PRO A 55 4.81 24.83 -10.64
C PRO A 55 6.32 24.57 -10.54
N GLY A 56 7.04 24.82 -11.63
CA GLY A 56 8.47 24.54 -11.75
C GLY A 56 8.83 23.11 -12.14
N VAL A 57 7.85 22.20 -12.22
CA VAL A 57 8.01 20.85 -12.76
C VAL A 57 7.27 20.71 -14.10
N PHE A 58 6.04 21.22 -14.16
CA PHE A 58 5.22 21.27 -15.37
C PHE A 58 4.81 22.72 -15.67
N ASP A 59 4.85 23.10 -16.95
CA ASP A 59 4.41 24.43 -17.41
C ASP A 59 2.88 24.55 -17.39
N GLU A 60 2.19 23.43 -17.54
CA GLU A 60 0.72 23.34 -17.55
C GLU A 60 0.23 22.24 -16.57
N PRO A 61 -1.04 22.30 -16.11
CA PRO A 61 -1.62 21.25 -15.30
C PRO A 61 -1.51 19.87 -15.96
N TYR A 62 -0.97 18.89 -15.24
CA TYR A 62 -0.73 17.55 -15.77
C TYR A 62 -1.93 16.64 -15.52
N PRO A 63 -2.53 15.98 -16.53
CA PRO A 63 -3.71 15.15 -16.34
C PRO A 63 -3.50 14.03 -15.33
N VAL A 64 -4.44 13.84 -14.41
CA VAL A 64 -4.35 12.78 -13.38
C VAL A 64 -4.22 11.39 -14.01
N LYS A 65 -4.95 11.11 -15.10
CA LYS A 65 -4.88 9.82 -15.80
C LYS A 65 -3.47 9.47 -16.29
N ASP A 66 -2.72 10.49 -16.72
CA ASP A 66 -1.36 10.30 -17.22
C ASP A 66 -0.37 10.15 -16.05
N ALA A 67 -0.56 10.93 -14.98
CA ALA A 67 0.21 10.80 -13.74
C ALA A 67 0.05 9.38 -13.13
N ILE A 68 -1.17 8.88 -13.02
CA ILE A 68 -1.48 7.54 -12.48
C ILE A 68 -0.83 6.44 -13.33
N SER A 69 -0.71 6.61 -14.62
CA SER A 69 -0.08 5.61 -15.48
C SER A 69 1.45 5.56 -15.32
N MET A 70 2.09 6.66 -14.90
CA MET A 70 3.53 6.73 -14.67
C MET A 70 3.96 6.20 -13.30
N VAL A 71 3.13 6.37 -12.28
CA VAL A 71 3.46 5.97 -10.90
C VAL A 71 3.81 4.48 -10.77
N PRO A 72 3.07 3.52 -11.37
CA PRO A 72 3.44 2.11 -11.30
C PRO A 72 4.83 1.81 -11.90
N MET A 73 5.26 2.53 -12.92
CA MET A 73 6.58 2.34 -13.53
C MET A 73 7.71 2.61 -12.52
N LEU A 74 7.59 3.71 -11.76
CA LEU A 74 8.57 4.06 -10.74
C LEU A 74 8.52 3.10 -9.56
N LEU A 75 7.32 2.85 -9.03
CA LEU A 75 7.12 2.02 -7.86
C LEU A 75 7.47 0.53 -8.11
N ASN A 76 7.23 -0.01 -9.29
CA ASN A 76 7.55 -1.39 -9.61
C ASN A 76 9.06 -1.65 -9.59
N THR A 77 9.87 -0.71 -10.08
CA THR A 77 11.32 -0.83 -10.04
C THR A 77 11.82 -0.88 -8.59
N GLN A 78 11.33 0.03 -7.74
CA GLN A 78 11.69 0.07 -6.33
C GLN A 78 11.16 -1.15 -5.56
N LEU A 79 9.89 -1.51 -5.76
CA LEU A 79 9.31 -2.66 -5.08
C LEU A 79 10.08 -3.95 -5.36
N ARG A 80 10.45 -4.18 -6.62
CA ARG A 80 11.17 -5.39 -7.02
C ARG A 80 12.57 -5.50 -6.41
N SER A 81 13.21 -4.35 -6.10
CA SER A 81 14.53 -4.34 -5.46
C SER A 81 14.46 -4.67 -3.96
N VAL A 82 13.33 -4.41 -3.29
CA VAL A 82 13.19 -4.56 -1.84
C VAL A 82 12.20 -5.64 -1.39
N LEU A 83 11.29 -6.12 -2.24
CA LEU A 83 10.31 -7.16 -1.91
C LEU A 83 10.39 -8.30 -2.92
N GLN A 84 10.59 -9.54 -2.43
CA GLN A 84 10.67 -10.73 -3.26
C GLN A 84 9.32 -11.45 -3.33
N ASP A 85 8.72 -11.72 -2.18
CA ASP A 85 7.47 -12.45 -2.06
C ASP A 85 6.70 -12.12 -0.79
N VAL A 86 5.42 -12.51 -0.79
CA VAL A 86 4.52 -12.43 0.36
C VAL A 86 3.85 -13.80 0.53
N THR A 87 3.82 -14.31 1.75
CA THR A 87 3.21 -15.59 2.08
C THR A 87 2.02 -15.39 3.01
N PHE A 88 0.88 -15.96 2.63
CA PHE A 88 -0.32 -16.05 3.44
C PHE A 88 -0.45 -17.49 3.96
N ASN A 89 -0.41 -17.69 5.29
CA ASN A 89 -0.50 -19.03 5.85
C ASN A 89 -1.93 -19.38 6.29
N GLU A 90 -2.16 -20.64 6.55
CA GLU A 90 -3.45 -21.19 6.98
C GLU A 90 -3.93 -20.71 8.36
N LYS A 91 -3.05 -20.03 9.13
CA LYS A 91 -3.35 -19.49 10.47
C LYS A 91 -3.67 -18.01 10.44
N GLY A 92 -3.78 -17.40 9.27
CA GLY A 92 -4.06 -15.97 9.14
C GLY A 92 -2.85 -15.08 9.33
N GLN A 93 -1.62 -15.60 9.23
CA GLN A 93 -0.41 -14.78 9.29
C GLN A 93 0.05 -14.40 7.89
N ILE A 94 0.63 -13.22 7.79
CA ILE A 94 1.30 -12.72 6.58
C ILE A 94 2.78 -12.60 6.90
N SER A 95 3.62 -13.18 6.05
CA SER A 95 5.07 -12.98 6.06
C SER A 95 5.56 -12.48 4.71
N ALA A 96 6.72 -11.87 4.68
CA ALA A 96 7.32 -11.34 3.46
C ALA A 96 8.83 -11.57 3.44
N THR A 97 9.38 -11.82 2.26
CA THR A 97 10.83 -11.85 2.03
C THR A 97 11.23 -10.50 1.43
N TYR A 98 12.05 -9.74 2.15
CA TYR A 98 12.35 -8.34 1.84
C TYR A 98 13.80 -7.96 2.10
N LYS A 99 14.18 -6.78 1.64
CA LYS A 99 15.42 -6.07 2.00
C LYS A 99 15.05 -4.71 2.60
N GLU A 100 15.85 -4.21 3.52
CA GLU A 100 15.66 -2.87 4.10
C GLU A 100 16.09 -1.78 3.10
N GLU A 101 17.22 -2.04 2.42
CA GLU A 101 17.75 -1.16 1.38
C GLU A 101 18.00 -1.94 0.09
N GLU A 102 17.98 -1.26 -1.04
CA GLU A 102 18.16 -1.88 -2.37
C GLU A 102 19.53 -2.57 -2.51
N ASP A 103 20.58 -2.03 -1.90
CA ASP A 103 21.94 -2.53 -1.94
C ASP A 103 22.28 -3.57 -0.88
N ASP A 104 21.32 -3.90 0.01
CA ASP A 104 21.48 -5.01 0.95
C ASP A 104 21.77 -6.31 0.19
N LYS A 105 22.75 -7.08 0.70
CA LYS A 105 23.14 -8.36 0.08
C LYS A 105 22.16 -9.48 0.39
N ASP A 106 21.61 -9.47 1.59
CA ASP A 106 20.82 -10.59 2.13
C ASP A 106 19.34 -10.23 2.22
N TRP A 107 18.51 -11.18 1.79
CA TRP A 107 17.07 -11.13 1.98
C TRP A 107 16.71 -11.51 3.42
N LYS A 108 15.83 -10.75 4.04
CA LYS A 108 15.28 -10.98 5.38
C LYS A 108 13.85 -11.50 5.29
N VAL A 109 13.39 -12.19 6.31
CA VAL A 109 11.99 -12.62 6.41
C VAL A 109 11.31 -11.81 7.51
N ALA A 110 10.29 -11.04 7.12
CA ALA A 110 9.40 -10.34 8.05
C ALA A 110 8.30 -11.31 8.50
N ASN A 111 8.29 -11.64 9.80
CA ASN A 111 7.21 -12.38 10.44
C ASN A 111 6.53 -11.50 11.48
N ASP A 112 5.27 -11.77 11.79
CA ASP A 112 4.51 -11.11 12.84
C ASP A 112 4.26 -9.61 12.65
N TYR A 113 4.49 -9.07 11.45
CA TYR A 113 4.17 -7.68 11.10
C TYR A 113 2.71 -7.47 10.75
N ALA A 114 2.05 -8.51 10.23
CA ALA A 114 0.66 -8.44 9.86
C ALA A 114 -0.04 -9.81 9.97
N THR A 115 -1.34 -9.76 10.21
CA THR A 115 -2.26 -10.91 10.12
C THR A 115 -3.42 -10.58 9.21
N TYR A 116 -4.20 -11.59 8.81
CA TYR A 116 -5.41 -11.35 8.02
C TYR A 116 -6.57 -12.22 8.50
N GLN A 117 -7.78 -11.73 8.22
CA GLN A 117 -9.02 -12.48 8.41
C GLN A 117 -9.80 -12.50 7.09
N VAL A 118 -10.36 -13.64 6.75
CA VAL A 118 -11.17 -13.78 5.54
C VAL A 118 -12.59 -13.30 5.81
N VAL A 119 -13.02 -12.24 5.12
CA VAL A 119 -14.40 -11.75 5.16
C VAL A 119 -15.27 -12.58 4.22
N ASN A 120 -14.83 -12.71 2.97
CA ASN A 120 -15.44 -13.55 1.93
C ASN A 120 -14.39 -13.90 0.86
N ASP A 121 -14.80 -14.55 -0.22
CA ASP A 121 -13.89 -15.03 -1.29
C ASP A 121 -13.13 -13.89 -2.00
N ASN A 122 -13.64 -12.67 -1.92
CA ASN A 122 -13.11 -11.50 -2.62
C ASN A 122 -12.65 -10.38 -1.67
N MET A 123 -12.61 -10.63 -0.36
CA MET A 123 -12.23 -9.63 0.63
C MET A 123 -11.59 -10.27 1.86
N ILE A 124 -10.48 -9.69 2.29
CA ILE A 124 -9.83 -9.96 3.57
C ILE A 124 -9.72 -8.65 4.37
N THR A 125 -9.56 -8.77 5.68
CA THR A 125 -9.15 -7.66 6.54
C THR A 125 -7.73 -7.92 7.01
N VAL A 126 -6.81 -6.99 6.76
CA VAL A 126 -5.41 -7.05 7.20
C VAL A 126 -5.24 -6.23 8.46
N PHE A 127 -4.62 -6.80 9.47
CA PHE A 127 -4.30 -6.15 10.74
C PHE A 127 -2.79 -6.00 10.88
N LEU A 128 -2.35 -4.77 11.12
CA LEU A 128 -0.93 -4.45 11.32
C LEU A 128 -0.54 -4.62 12.78
N ASN A 129 0.63 -5.20 13.03
CA ASN A 129 1.23 -5.25 14.36
C ASN A 129 2.07 -4.00 14.60
N THR A 130 1.43 -2.95 15.12
CA THR A 130 2.07 -1.65 15.35
C THR A 130 3.32 -1.78 16.22
N SER A 131 3.28 -2.63 17.27
CA SER A 131 4.41 -2.83 18.16
C SER A 131 5.62 -3.40 17.41
N LYS A 132 5.39 -4.37 16.51
CA LYS A 132 6.46 -4.97 15.71
C LYS A 132 7.00 -4.00 14.66
N ILE A 133 6.14 -3.23 14.00
CA ILE A 133 6.53 -2.25 12.98
C ILE A 133 7.41 -1.14 13.59
N THR A 134 7.18 -0.78 14.84
CA THR A 134 7.88 0.32 15.50
C THR A 134 8.96 -0.13 16.48
N GLU A 135 9.29 -1.44 16.53
CA GLU A 135 10.21 -1.97 17.57
C GLU A 135 11.63 -1.41 17.42
N ASP A 136 12.11 -1.27 16.17
CA ASP A 136 13.47 -0.83 15.86
C ASP A 136 13.61 0.70 15.72
N ILE A 137 12.55 1.46 16.01
CA ILE A 137 12.58 2.92 15.98
C ILE A 137 13.09 3.43 17.33
N ASP A 138 14.31 3.95 17.35
CA ASP A 138 14.97 4.47 18.55
C ASP A 138 14.46 5.85 18.96
N ASP A 139 14.12 6.72 18.00
CA ASP A 139 13.60 8.05 18.30
C ASP A 139 12.16 7.98 18.82
N ALA A 140 11.97 8.41 20.07
CA ALA A 140 10.68 8.33 20.75
C ALA A 140 9.58 9.22 20.09
N GLN A 141 9.95 10.33 19.48
CA GLN A 141 9.03 11.23 18.82
C GLN A 141 8.59 10.67 17.47
N GLU A 142 9.53 10.13 16.70
CA GLU A 142 9.26 9.42 15.45
C GLU A 142 8.39 8.20 15.70
N LYS A 143 8.75 7.38 16.69
CA LYS A 143 7.97 6.21 17.11
C LYS A 143 6.53 6.56 17.49
N ALA A 144 6.34 7.63 18.26
CA ALA A 144 5.00 8.09 18.65
C ALA A 144 4.19 8.57 17.44
N MET A 145 4.83 9.28 16.51
CA MET A 145 4.19 9.75 15.26
C MET A 145 3.75 8.57 14.39
N ILE A 146 4.63 7.61 14.13
CA ILE A 146 4.32 6.43 13.31
C ILE A 146 3.25 5.57 13.98
N SER A 147 3.34 5.35 15.30
CA SER A 147 2.31 4.63 16.06
C SER A 147 0.95 5.30 15.94
N SER A 148 0.89 6.62 16.05
CA SER A 148 -0.34 7.40 15.89
C SER A 148 -0.93 7.28 14.48
N MET A 149 -0.08 7.23 13.46
CA MET A 149 -0.53 7.00 12.08
C MET A 149 -1.08 5.57 11.91
N LEU A 150 -0.40 4.57 12.45
CA LEU A 150 -0.82 3.16 12.38
C LEU A 150 -2.10 2.88 13.18
N ASP A 151 -2.35 3.64 14.25
CA ASP A 151 -3.60 3.54 15.03
C ASP A 151 -4.87 3.81 14.21
N GLN A 152 -4.76 4.53 13.10
CA GLN A 152 -5.87 4.74 12.18
C GLN A 152 -6.32 3.42 11.53
N PHE A 153 -5.43 2.43 11.47
CA PHE A 153 -5.68 1.12 10.86
C PHE A 153 -5.91 0.00 11.88
N LYS A 154 -6.06 0.32 13.17
CA LYS A 154 -6.26 -0.68 14.23
C LYS A 154 -7.53 -1.52 14.08
N THR A 155 -8.54 -1.03 13.37
CA THR A 155 -9.76 -1.79 13.04
C THR A 155 -9.59 -2.70 11.83
N GLY A 156 -8.39 -2.73 11.25
CA GLY A 156 -8.02 -3.47 10.07
C GLY A 156 -8.18 -2.70 8.77
N ILE A 157 -7.43 -3.13 7.78
CA ILE A 157 -7.43 -2.59 6.41
C ILE A 157 -8.28 -3.53 5.56
N PRO A 158 -9.41 -3.07 5.01
CA PRO A 158 -10.18 -3.87 4.07
C PRO A 158 -9.41 -3.99 2.75
N VAL A 159 -9.07 -5.20 2.37
CA VAL A 159 -8.34 -5.51 1.15
C VAL A 159 -9.22 -6.38 0.25
N HIS A 160 -9.52 -5.87 -0.92
CA HIS A 160 -10.19 -6.63 -1.96
C HIS A 160 -9.23 -7.63 -2.59
N VAL A 161 -9.75 -8.78 -2.97
CA VAL A 161 -9.00 -9.86 -3.61
C VAL A 161 -9.69 -10.23 -4.92
N SER A 162 -8.94 -10.26 -5.99
CA SER A 162 -9.40 -10.80 -7.27
C SER A 162 -8.34 -11.70 -7.91
N TYR A 163 -8.76 -12.54 -8.83
CA TYR A 163 -7.93 -13.56 -9.45
C TYR A 163 -7.93 -13.35 -10.98
N PRO A 164 -7.04 -12.47 -11.51
CA PRO A 164 -6.98 -12.17 -12.95
C PRO A 164 -6.63 -13.39 -13.80
N ALA A 165 -5.87 -14.35 -13.24
CA ALA A 165 -5.53 -15.64 -13.86
C ALA A 165 -5.35 -16.71 -12.79
N ALA A 166 -5.23 -17.98 -13.19
CA ALA A 166 -5.10 -19.11 -12.27
C ALA A 166 -3.84 -19.02 -11.37
N ASN A 167 -2.78 -18.37 -11.85
CA ASN A 167 -1.53 -18.16 -11.12
C ASN A 167 -1.33 -16.70 -10.69
N LYS A 168 -2.37 -15.87 -10.70
CA LYS A 168 -2.30 -14.45 -10.34
C LYS A 168 -3.34 -14.10 -9.30
N VAL A 169 -2.95 -13.26 -8.35
CA VAL A 169 -3.84 -12.63 -7.38
C VAL A 169 -3.61 -11.12 -7.38
N TYR A 170 -4.67 -10.36 -7.29
CA TYR A 170 -4.63 -8.90 -7.15
C TYR A 170 -5.27 -8.51 -5.81
N PHE A 171 -4.44 -8.02 -4.90
CA PHE A 171 -4.84 -7.44 -3.62
C PHE A 171 -4.89 -5.93 -3.75
N TYR A 172 -6.02 -5.30 -3.46
CA TYR A 172 -6.16 -3.85 -3.62
C TYR A 172 -7.07 -3.22 -2.58
N VAL A 173 -6.83 -1.95 -2.34
CA VAL A 173 -7.73 -1.05 -1.62
C VAL A 173 -8.43 -0.14 -2.63
N ASP A 174 -9.64 0.27 -2.31
CA ASP A 174 -10.47 1.08 -3.19
C ASP A 174 -10.54 2.56 -2.76
N LYS A 175 -11.30 3.34 -3.53
CA LYS A 175 -11.54 4.76 -3.25
C LYS A 175 -12.12 4.99 -1.86
N ASP A 176 -13.05 4.15 -1.40
CA ASP A 176 -13.76 4.36 -0.14
C ASP A 176 -12.83 4.23 1.06
N PHE A 177 -11.83 3.35 0.95
CA PHE A 177 -10.76 3.25 1.94
C PHE A 177 -9.74 4.39 1.83
N VAL A 178 -9.34 4.76 0.61
CA VAL A 178 -8.24 5.73 0.39
C VAL A 178 -8.68 7.18 0.64
N ALA A 179 -9.92 7.55 0.34
CA ALA A 179 -10.38 8.93 0.48
C ALA A 179 -10.27 9.51 1.91
N PRO A 180 -10.63 8.80 2.98
CA PRO A 180 -10.41 9.25 4.36
C PRO A 180 -8.91 9.42 4.70
N ILE A 181 -8.04 8.55 4.18
CA ILE A 181 -6.59 8.64 4.38
C ILE A 181 -6.04 9.90 3.72
N ILE A 182 -6.47 10.20 2.51
CA ILE A 182 -6.11 11.45 1.81
C ILE A 182 -6.55 12.67 2.62
N ALA A 183 -7.76 12.67 3.15
CA ALA A 183 -8.24 13.78 4.00
C ALA A 183 -7.38 13.95 5.27
N MET A 184 -6.97 12.85 5.88
CA MET A 184 -6.06 12.86 7.02
C MET A 184 -4.67 13.38 6.63
N LEU A 185 -4.08 12.91 5.55
CA LEU A 185 -2.78 13.36 5.06
C LEU A 185 -2.80 14.86 4.75
N TYR A 186 -3.85 15.35 4.09
CA TYR A 186 -4.07 16.77 3.86
C TYR A 186 -4.07 17.58 5.17
N ALA A 187 -4.76 17.09 6.19
CA ALA A 187 -4.81 17.76 7.49
C ALA A 187 -3.47 17.74 8.22
N GLN A 188 -2.66 16.69 8.06
CA GLN A 188 -1.38 16.54 8.74
C GLN A 188 -0.24 17.30 8.04
N VAL A 189 -0.13 17.21 6.72
CA VAL A 189 0.98 17.84 5.97
C VAL A 189 1.05 19.34 6.21
N ASN A 190 -0.10 19.99 6.42
CA ASN A 190 -0.19 21.41 6.69
C ASN A 190 0.25 21.83 8.11
N LYS A 191 0.42 20.86 9.01
CA LYS A 191 0.87 21.08 10.40
C LYS A 191 2.37 20.84 10.59
N ILE A 192 3.04 20.22 9.61
CA ILE A 192 4.47 19.93 9.69
C ILE A 192 5.26 21.23 9.59
N PRO A 193 6.04 21.61 10.62
CA PRO A 193 6.87 22.79 10.56
C PRO A 193 8.06 22.55 9.62
N THR A 194 8.41 23.56 8.82
CA THR A 194 9.60 23.53 7.98
C THR A 194 10.83 24.13 8.68
N THR A 195 10.69 24.51 9.94
CA THR A 195 11.77 25.08 10.75
C THR A 195 12.77 23.98 11.08
N GLY A 196 14.03 24.17 10.71
CA GLY A 196 15.09 23.17 10.93
C GLY A 196 15.38 22.25 9.75
N MET A 197 14.57 22.28 8.71
CA MET A 197 14.87 21.61 7.44
C MET A 197 15.94 22.42 6.69
N ASP A 198 16.85 21.74 6.00
CA ASP A 198 17.74 22.40 5.04
C ASP A 198 16.99 22.82 3.77
N GLU A 199 17.65 23.50 2.84
CA GLU A 199 16.97 24.07 1.66
C GLU A 199 16.53 22.99 0.67
N GLU A 200 17.23 21.85 0.60
CA GLU A 200 16.87 20.73 -0.28
C GLU A 200 15.65 20.02 0.28
N ASP A 201 15.65 19.70 1.57
CA ASP A 201 14.51 19.07 2.27
C ASP A 201 13.26 19.94 2.21
N LYS A 202 13.42 21.27 2.40
CA LYS A 202 12.30 22.21 2.24
C LYS A 202 11.72 22.19 0.84
N ALA A 203 12.57 22.16 -0.19
CA ALA A 203 12.10 22.12 -1.57
C ALA A 203 11.34 20.84 -1.86
N GLN A 204 11.86 19.67 -1.44
CA GLN A 204 11.18 18.39 -1.59
C GLN A 204 9.87 18.34 -0.81
N PHE A 205 9.87 18.81 0.44
CA PHE A 205 8.67 18.88 1.25
C PHE A 205 7.61 19.82 0.66
N GLN A 206 8.01 20.93 0.05
CA GLN A 206 7.09 21.84 -0.62
C GLN A 206 6.41 21.21 -1.83
N VAL A 207 7.13 20.41 -2.61
CA VAL A 207 6.57 19.63 -3.72
C VAL A 207 5.55 18.62 -3.18
N LEU A 208 5.93 17.84 -2.17
CA LEU A 208 5.03 16.88 -1.52
C LEU A 208 3.76 17.55 -1.00
N LYS A 209 3.91 18.68 -0.28
CA LYS A 209 2.80 19.47 0.25
C LYS A 209 1.88 19.97 -0.86
N THR A 210 2.44 20.41 -1.98
CA THR A 210 1.69 20.88 -3.14
C THR A 210 0.84 19.75 -3.74
N VAL A 211 1.41 18.55 -3.87
CA VAL A 211 0.66 17.36 -4.33
C VAL A 211 -0.45 17.01 -3.35
N VAL A 212 -0.10 16.82 -2.06
CA VAL A 212 -1.07 16.38 -1.03
C VAL A 212 -2.24 17.36 -0.91
N ASN A 213 -2.01 18.66 -1.04
CA ASN A 213 -3.07 19.68 -0.97
C ASN A 213 -4.08 19.59 -2.13
N GLN A 214 -3.73 18.98 -3.25
CA GLN A 214 -4.62 18.83 -4.40
C GLN A 214 -5.40 17.49 -4.36
N LEU A 215 -4.91 16.49 -3.61
CA LEU A 215 -5.51 15.17 -3.56
C LEU A 215 -7.00 15.16 -3.16
N PRO A 216 -7.50 15.97 -2.20
CA PRO A 216 -8.93 16.02 -1.87
C PRO A 216 -9.80 16.44 -3.08
N THR A 217 -9.36 17.43 -3.85
CA THR A 217 -10.06 17.89 -5.05
C THR A 217 -10.03 16.83 -6.16
N ILE A 218 -8.88 16.18 -6.35
CA ILE A 218 -8.72 15.06 -7.29
C ILE A 218 -9.65 13.93 -6.89
N MET A 219 -9.73 13.59 -5.59
CA MET A 219 -10.59 12.52 -5.11
C MET A 219 -12.09 12.82 -5.29
N GLN A 220 -12.51 14.08 -5.23
CA GLN A 220 -13.87 14.49 -5.57
C GLN A 220 -14.20 14.26 -7.06
N LYS A 221 -13.22 14.44 -7.93
CA LYS A 221 -13.34 14.19 -9.38
C LYS A 221 -13.13 12.72 -9.77
N THR A 222 -12.75 11.87 -8.83
CA THR A 222 -12.51 10.44 -9.02
C THR A 222 -13.81 9.65 -8.85
N THR A 223 -14.18 8.85 -9.83
CA THR A 223 -15.31 7.91 -9.75
C THR A 223 -14.88 6.53 -9.28
N LYS A 224 -13.69 6.08 -9.69
CA LYS A 224 -13.10 4.81 -9.28
C LYS A 224 -11.61 4.98 -9.02
N PHE A 225 -11.13 4.35 -7.95
CA PHE A 225 -9.71 4.24 -7.66
C PHE A 225 -9.43 2.88 -7.02
N GLU A 226 -8.42 2.20 -7.54
CA GLU A 226 -7.87 0.98 -6.96
C GLU A 226 -6.35 1.12 -6.89
N ALA A 227 -5.77 0.79 -5.76
CA ALA A 227 -4.33 0.72 -5.56
C ALA A 227 -3.96 -0.60 -4.90
N GLY A 228 -3.03 -1.35 -5.49
CA GLY A 228 -2.71 -2.65 -4.94
C GLY A 228 -1.55 -3.36 -5.61
N LEU A 229 -1.41 -4.63 -5.23
CA LEU A 229 -0.36 -5.52 -5.71
C LEU A 229 -0.95 -6.70 -6.46
N GLU A 230 -0.55 -6.88 -7.71
CA GLU A 230 -0.76 -8.10 -8.47
C GLU A 230 0.46 -9.00 -8.32
N LEU A 231 0.27 -10.17 -7.73
CA LEU A 231 1.33 -11.12 -7.43
C LEU A 231 1.12 -12.43 -8.20
N ILE A 232 2.18 -13.20 -8.38
CA ILE A 232 2.16 -14.47 -9.13
C ILE A 232 2.64 -15.64 -8.27
N LYS A 233 2.11 -16.84 -8.54
CA LYS A 233 2.61 -18.11 -7.98
C LYS A 233 3.73 -18.68 -8.81
#